data_d467323d8ea53aa02381d5f9d6da45ae
#
_entry.id   d467323d8ea53aa02381d5f9d6da45ae
#
_cell.length_a   1.000
_cell.length_b   1.000
_cell.length_c   1.000
_cell.angle_alpha   90.00
_cell.angle_beta   90.00
_cell.angle_gamma   90.00
#
_symmetry.space_group_name_H-M   'P 1'
#
loop_
_entity.id
_entity.type
_entity.pdbx_description
1 polymer ?
#
loop_
_entity_poly.entity_id
_entity_poly.type
_entity_poly.pdbx_seq_one_letter_code
_entity_poly.pdbx_strand_id
1 'polypeptide(L)'
;MKTAGGDARSRGDSDAAHAGVAAVTIHEVGLRDGLQIEEQTVPTDRKLGWIDRLARSGLTSIQVGSFVNPQKMPQMADTDELFRRLHAAARVPGVVFSGLVLNERGLERGLACGVDYFCLGVSASDTHCRKNTGLGTEEAAGRITAMGRQAAAAGKGVQVSVQSAFGCGYEGAVPRARVLDLVRRFVDAGLTAVSLADTAGHADPAQVEDLFAAVRAIGEGIAMTCHFHDTFGLGLANAYAAYRAGVTSFESAFGGLGGCPFTAVAAGNVCTEDLVHMFHRLGLCHDVRLETIAEVTRDAAAFFGRALPGVIHKTGPIPHAAPGRGVGTKIVPGPIVGGWRS
;
A
#
# COMPACT_ATOMS: atom_id res chain seq x y z
N MET A 1 -21.85 -1.92 -64.97
CA MET A 1 -20.63 -2.50 -64.40
C MET A 1 -19.84 -1.40 -63.73
N LYS A 2 -19.89 -1.30 -62.43
CA LYS A 2 -18.94 -0.55 -61.59
C LYS A 2 -18.84 -1.32 -60.27
N THR A 3 -17.66 -1.83 -60.05
CA THR A 3 -17.24 -2.63 -58.90
C THR A 3 -17.04 -1.75 -57.67
N ALA A 4 -17.69 -2.12 -56.56
CA ALA A 4 -17.47 -1.54 -55.24
C ALA A 4 -16.19 -2.15 -54.65
N GLY A 5 -15.19 -1.30 -54.40
CA GLY A 5 -14.02 -1.65 -53.58
C GLY A 5 -14.30 -1.41 -52.10
N GLY A 6 -14.34 -2.47 -51.32
CA GLY A 6 -14.47 -2.38 -49.89
C GLY A 6 -13.16 -1.97 -49.23
N ASP A 7 -13.23 -0.96 -48.41
CA ASP A 7 -12.12 -0.42 -47.61
C ASP A 7 -11.99 -1.21 -46.30
N ALA A 8 -11.06 -2.15 -46.29
CA ALA A 8 -10.67 -2.89 -45.10
C ALA A 8 -9.54 -2.12 -44.39
N ARG A 9 -9.89 -1.14 -43.54
CA ARG A 9 -8.93 -0.46 -42.65
C ARG A 9 -8.96 -1.08 -41.24
N SER A 10 -7.93 -1.85 -41.01
CA SER A 10 -7.10 -1.97 -39.80
C SER A 10 -7.80 -1.83 -38.44
N ARG A 11 -8.19 -2.98 -37.89
CA ARG A 11 -8.24 -3.24 -36.45
C ARG A 11 -6.90 -3.88 -36.04
N GLY A 12 -5.83 -3.15 -35.93
CA GLY A 12 -4.51 -3.74 -35.73
C GLY A 12 -3.53 -2.94 -34.90
N ASP A 13 -3.83 -1.68 -34.56
CA ASP A 13 -2.82 -0.81 -33.93
C ASP A 13 -3.05 -0.40 -32.48
N SER A 14 -4.11 -0.91 -31.81
CA SER A 14 -4.35 -0.56 -30.40
C SER A 14 -3.67 -1.49 -29.38
N ASP A 15 -3.28 -2.70 -29.78
CA ASP A 15 -2.69 -3.69 -28.84
C ASP A 15 -1.16 -3.60 -28.72
N ALA A 16 -0.49 -2.92 -29.64
CA ALA A 16 0.98 -2.82 -29.60
C ALA A 16 1.51 -1.72 -28.64
N ALA A 17 0.67 -0.79 -28.20
CA ALA A 17 1.08 0.33 -27.34
C ALA A 17 1.19 -0.01 -25.85
N HIS A 18 0.75 -1.19 -25.41
CA HIS A 18 0.72 -1.59 -23.99
C HIS A 18 1.81 -2.62 -23.60
N ALA A 19 2.64 -3.06 -24.54
CA ALA A 19 3.72 -3.99 -24.27
C ALA A 19 4.90 -3.26 -23.61
N GLY A 20 4.92 -3.20 -22.26
CA GLY A 20 6.08 -2.73 -21.50
C GLY A 20 5.83 -1.85 -20.28
N VAL A 21 4.57 -1.54 -19.94
CA VAL A 21 4.26 -0.82 -18.71
C VAL A 21 4.12 -1.84 -17.57
N ALA A 22 4.96 -1.73 -16.53
CA ALA A 22 4.86 -2.58 -15.35
C ALA A 22 3.47 -2.39 -14.71
N ALA A 23 2.79 -3.50 -14.41
CA ALA A 23 1.49 -3.47 -13.74
C ALA A 23 1.62 -2.77 -12.37
N VAL A 24 0.72 -1.84 -12.09
CA VAL A 24 0.63 -1.15 -10.80
C VAL A 24 -0.25 -1.97 -9.87
N THR A 25 0.23 -2.21 -8.65
CA THR A 25 -0.53 -2.88 -7.59
C THR A 25 -0.94 -1.85 -6.53
N ILE A 26 -2.21 -1.83 -6.18
CA ILE A 26 -2.72 -1.08 -5.04
C ILE A 26 -2.82 -2.02 -3.84
N HIS A 27 -2.12 -1.68 -2.77
CA HIS A 27 -2.19 -2.37 -1.50
C HIS A 27 -3.11 -1.57 -0.56
N GLU A 28 -4.34 -2.03 -0.40
CA GLU A 28 -5.34 -1.38 0.43
C GLU A 28 -5.03 -1.60 1.91
N VAL A 29 -4.73 -0.51 2.63
CA VAL A 29 -4.36 -0.57 4.05
C VAL A 29 -5.40 0.07 4.98
N GLY A 30 -6.55 0.47 4.46
CA GLY A 30 -7.60 1.15 5.20
C GLY A 30 -8.11 0.34 6.39
N LEU A 31 -8.25 -0.99 6.26
CA LEU A 31 -8.68 -1.88 7.34
C LEU A 31 -7.69 -1.93 8.51
N ARG A 32 -6.40 -1.65 8.27
CA ARG A 32 -5.35 -1.63 9.29
C ARG A 32 -4.94 -0.21 9.64
N ASP A 33 -4.24 0.48 8.74
CA ASP A 33 -3.68 1.80 9.02
C ASP A 33 -4.79 2.85 9.14
N GLY A 34 -5.78 2.72 8.27
CA GLY A 34 -6.95 3.58 8.30
C GLY A 34 -7.73 3.50 9.60
N LEU A 35 -8.03 2.29 10.06
CA LEU A 35 -8.89 2.07 11.24
C LEU A 35 -8.18 2.17 12.58
N GLN A 36 -6.85 2.01 12.63
CA GLN A 36 -6.16 1.87 13.91
C GLN A 36 -6.24 3.10 14.83
N ILE A 37 -6.49 4.28 14.26
CA ILE A 37 -6.60 5.54 15.01
C ILE A 37 -8.03 6.01 15.23
N GLU A 38 -9.02 5.32 14.65
CA GLU A 38 -10.42 5.69 14.80
C GLU A 38 -10.89 5.46 16.25
N GLU A 39 -11.64 6.41 16.81
CA GLU A 39 -12.18 6.25 18.16
C GLU A 39 -13.22 5.14 18.21
N GLN A 40 -14.04 5.05 17.17
CA GLN A 40 -15.10 4.06 17.05
C GLN A 40 -14.56 2.74 16.46
N THR A 41 -14.66 1.66 17.23
CA THR A 41 -14.33 0.31 16.73
C THR A 41 -15.37 -0.18 15.73
N VAL A 42 -14.91 -0.58 14.55
CA VAL A 42 -15.76 -1.15 13.51
C VAL A 42 -16.05 -2.62 13.84
N PRO A 43 -17.32 -3.08 13.84
CA PRO A 43 -17.65 -4.49 14.07
C PRO A 43 -17.01 -5.42 13.03
N THR A 44 -16.58 -6.60 13.46
CA THR A 44 -15.92 -7.62 12.63
C THR A 44 -16.71 -7.96 11.36
N ASP A 45 -18.04 -8.13 11.46
CA ASP A 45 -18.89 -8.42 10.30
C ASP A 45 -18.89 -7.28 9.26
N ARG A 46 -18.83 -6.04 9.72
CA ARG A 46 -18.72 -4.87 8.83
C ARG A 46 -17.37 -4.83 8.13
N LYS A 47 -16.28 -5.07 8.86
CA LYS A 47 -14.94 -5.20 8.26
C LYS A 47 -14.91 -6.27 7.18
N LEU A 48 -15.47 -7.45 7.44
CA LEU A 48 -15.57 -8.54 6.46
C LEU A 48 -16.39 -8.13 5.23
N GLY A 49 -17.49 -7.40 5.42
CA GLY A 49 -18.28 -6.85 4.32
C GLY A 49 -17.50 -5.85 3.47
N TRP A 50 -16.68 -5.01 4.09
CA TRP A 50 -15.78 -4.11 3.35
C TRP A 50 -14.68 -4.88 2.62
N ILE A 51 -14.03 -5.85 3.28
CA ILE A 51 -13.01 -6.70 2.66
C ILE A 51 -13.55 -7.43 1.42
N ASP A 52 -14.74 -8.03 1.49
CA ASP A 52 -15.34 -8.73 0.35
C ASP A 52 -15.58 -7.77 -0.84
N ARG A 53 -16.14 -6.59 -0.58
CA ARG A 53 -16.36 -5.58 -1.62
C ARG A 53 -15.05 -5.06 -2.23
N LEU A 54 -14.05 -4.77 -1.40
CA LEU A 54 -12.73 -4.34 -1.84
C LEU A 54 -12.03 -5.42 -2.67
N ALA A 55 -12.08 -6.67 -2.23
CA ALA A 55 -11.54 -7.80 -3.00
C ALA A 55 -12.23 -7.96 -4.36
N ARG A 56 -13.57 -7.82 -4.40
CA ARG A 56 -14.34 -7.86 -5.65
C ARG A 56 -14.18 -6.62 -6.52
N SER A 57 -13.59 -5.56 -6.02
CA SER A 57 -13.32 -4.38 -6.85
C SER A 57 -12.16 -4.58 -7.84
N GLY A 58 -11.40 -5.68 -7.72
CA GLY A 58 -10.20 -5.92 -8.51
C GLY A 58 -8.90 -5.59 -7.76
N LEU A 59 -8.98 -5.16 -6.49
CA LEU A 59 -7.81 -5.02 -5.64
C LEU A 59 -7.24 -6.42 -5.32
N THR A 60 -5.94 -6.57 -5.53
CA THR A 60 -5.23 -7.85 -5.35
C THR A 60 -4.44 -7.94 -4.05
N SER A 61 -4.35 -6.87 -3.28
CA SER A 61 -3.65 -6.84 -1.99
C SER A 61 -4.43 -6.02 -0.97
N ILE A 62 -4.76 -6.64 0.18
CA ILE A 62 -5.53 -5.99 1.26
C ILE A 62 -4.87 -6.30 2.61
N GLN A 63 -4.49 -5.27 3.34
CA GLN A 63 -3.99 -5.41 4.71
C GLN A 63 -5.16 -5.44 5.69
N VAL A 64 -5.43 -6.62 6.24
CA VAL A 64 -6.65 -6.93 7.01
C VAL A 64 -6.60 -6.37 8.42
N GLY A 65 -5.40 -6.32 9.04
CA GLY A 65 -5.27 -5.87 10.41
C GLY A 65 -3.84 -5.96 10.93
N SER A 66 -3.68 -5.85 12.24
CA SER A 66 -2.39 -5.88 12.93
C SER A 66 -2.44 -6.79 14.15
N PHE A 67 -1.41 -7.62 14.32
CA PHE A 67 -1.26 -8.55 15.45
C PHE A 67 -0.60 -7.86 16.68
N VAL A 68 -1.02 -6.65 16.95
CA VAL A 68 -0.61 -5.89 18.15
C VAL A 68 -1.38 -6.33 19.39
N ASN A 69 -1.02 -5.77 20.55
CA ASN A 69 -1.75 -6.04 21.79
C ASN A 69 -3.18 -5.47 21.70
N PRO A 70 -4.23 -6.31 21.77
CA PRO A 70 -5.63 -5.88 21.63
C PRO A 70 -6.10 -4.92 22.74
N GLN A 71 -5.47 -4.96 23.92
CA GLN A 71 -5.78 -4.01 25.00
C GLN A 71 -5.25 -2.61 24.72
N LYS A 72 -4.14 -2.50 23.94
CA LYS A 72 -3.57 -1.21 23.56
C LYS A 72 -4.21 -0.66 22.29
N MET A 73 -4.75 -1.52 21.43
CA MET A 73 -5.36 -1.15 20.14
C MET A 73 -6.63 -1.98 19.93
N PRO A 74 -7.74 -1.59 20.55
CA PRO A 74 -9.02 -2.31 20.45
C PRO A 74 -9.53 -2.44 19.02
N GLN A 75 -9.22 -1.47 18.15
CA GLN A 75 -9.59 -1.46 16.74
C GLN A 75 -9.05 -2.66 15.96
N MET A 76 -7.93 -3.25 16.43
CA MET A 76 -7.27 -4.41 15.82
C MET A 76 -7.46 -5.71 16.62
N ALA A 77 -8.30 -5.69 17.65
CA ALA A 77 -8.47 -6.83 18.57
C ALA A 77 -9.01 -8.09 17.87
N ASP A 78 -9.75 -7.92 16.78
CA ASP A 78 -10.38 -8.97 15.99
C ASP A 78 -9.54 -9.51 14.81
N THR A 79 -8.27 -9.09 14.71
CA THR A 79 -7.41 -9.47 13.57
C THR A 79 -7.32 -10.99 13.39
N ASP A 80 -7.12 -11.76 14.49
CA ASP A 80 -7.06 -13.23 14.41
C ASP A 80 -8.37 -13.85 13.91
N GLU A 81 -9.52 -13.30 14.31
CA GLU A 81 -10.83 -13.76 13.87
C GLU A 81 -11.06 -13.43 12.40
N LEU A 82 -10.72 -12.22 11.95
CA LEU A 82 -10.81 -11.83 10.55
C LEU A 82 -10.06 -12.81 9.65
N PHE A 83 -8.79 -13.12 9.97
CA PHE A 83 -8.02 -14.07 9.17
C PHE A 83 -8.63 -15.49 9.18
N ARG A 84 -9.05 -16.00 10.36
CA ARG A 84 -9.71 -17.33 10.43
C ARG A 84 -10.98 -17.38 9.58
N ARG A 85 -11.80 -16.34 9.61
CA ARG A 85 -13.05 -16.27 8.83
C ARG A 85 -12.78 -16.11 7.33
N LEU A 86 -11.77 -15.31 6.95
CA LEU A 86 -11.35 -15.18 5.54
C LEU A 86 -10.79 -16.51 4.99
N HIS A 87 -10.13 -17.32 5.81
CA HIS A 87 -9.67 -18.64 5.41
C HIS A 87 -10.82 -19.67 5.27
N ALA A 88 -11.84 -19.57 6.12
CA ALA A 88 -13.00 -20.47 6.08
C ALA A 88 -13.98 -20.13 4.94
N ALA A 89 -13.99 -18.88 4.46
CA ALA A 89 -14.85 -18.44 3.37
C ALA A 89 -14.26 -18.79 1.99
N ALA A 90 -15.12 -18.85 0.97
CA ALA A 90 -14.66 -18.91 -0.42
C ALA A 90 -13.92 -17.60 -0.77
N ARG A 91 -12.60 -17.66 -0.88
CA ARG A 91 -11.77 -16.50 -1.20
C ARG A 91 -12.01 -16.02 -2.63
N VAL A 92 -11.93 -14.70 -2.83
CA VAL A 92 -11.80 -14.15 -4.17
C VAL A 92 -10.42 -14.56 -4.71
N PRO A 93 -10.33 -15.27 -5.83
CA PRO A 93 -9.06 -15.73 -6.37
C PRO A 93 -8.12 -14.55 -6.67
N GLY A 94 -6.83 -14.74 -6.44
CA GLY A 94 -5.80 -13.74 -6.75
C GLY A 94 -5.66 -12.60 -5.73
N VAL A 95 -6.43 -12.61 -4.64
CA VAL A 95 -6.30 -11.60 -3.58
C VAL A 95 -5.41 -12.11 -2.46
N VAL A 96 -4.37 -11.34 -2.14
CA VAL A 96 -3.45 -11.56 -1.03
C VAL A 96 -3.92 -10.77 0.19
N PHE A 97 -4.15 -11.46 1.30
CA PHE A 97 -4.46 -10.83 2.58
C PHE A 97 -3.19 -10.74 3.42
N SER A 98 -2.84 -9.52 3.79
CA SER A 98 -1.64 -9.24 4.59
C SER A 98 -1.99 -8.80 6.01
N GLY A 99 -1.05 -9.01 6.93
CA GLY A 99 -1.15 -8.58 8.31
C GLY A 99 0.13 -7.92 8.81
N LEU A 100 -0.02 -6.84 9.61
CA LEU A 100 1.10 -6.17 10.23
C LEU A 100 1.52 -6.90 11.51
N VAL A 101 2.83 -7.12 11.67
CA VAL A 101 3.43 -7.62 12.91
C VAL A 101 4.61 -6.74 13.33
N LEU A 102 4.74 -6.48 14.63
CA LEU A 102 5.80 -5.64 15.19
C LEU A 102 6.66 -6.38 16.22
N ASN A 103 6.31 -7.62 16.56
CA ASN A 103 7.05 -8.46 17.51
C ASN A 103 6.79 -9.95 17.24
N GLU A 104 7.59 -10.80 17.89
CA GLU A 104 7.59 -12.25 17.71
C GLU A 104 6.23 -12.88 18.06
N ARG A 105 5.58 -12.43 19.15
CA ARG A 105 4.25 -12.91 19.53
C ARG A 105 3.20 -12.58 18.46
N GLY A 106 3.31 -11.40 17.82
CA GLY A 106 2.45 -11.05 16.69
C GLY A 106 2.69 -11.97 15.48
N LEU A 107 3.94 -12.32 15.21
CA LEU A 107 4.30 -13.25 14.14
C LEU A 107 3.73 -14.65 14.40
N GLU A 108 3.90 -15.18 15.62
CA GLU A 108 3.34 -16.48 16.02
C GLU A 108 1.82 -16.53 15.83
N ARG A 109 1.11 -15.50 16.29
CA ARG A 109 -0.35 -15.37 16.10
C ARG A 109 -0.73 -15.34 14.62
N GLY A 110 -0.02 -14.56 13.81
CA GLY A 110 -0.26 -14.47 12.37
C GLY A 110 -0.03 -15.79 11.65
N LEU A 111 1.04 -16.50 11.97
CA LEU A 111 1.31 -17.85 11.44
C LEU A 111 0.19 -18.83 11.81
N ALA A 112 -0.25 -18.81 13.08
CA ALA A 112 -1.35 -19.67 13.55
C ALA A 112 -2.70 -19.36 12.91
N CYS A 113 -2.93 -18.10 12.50
CA CYS A 113 -4.14 -17.69 11.78
C CYS A 113 -4.05 -17.90 10.26
N GLY A 114 -2.90 -18.36 9.75
CA GLY A 114 -2.71 -18.63 8.34
C GLY A 114 -2.47 -17.39 7.48
N VAL A 115 -1.89 -16.32 8.02
CA VAL A 115 -1.49 -15.14 7.23
C VAL A 115 -0.58 -15.55 6.09
N ASP A 116 -0.84 -15.09 4.87
CA ASP A 116 -0.06 -15.43 3.69
C ASP A 116 1.07 -14.43 3.42
N TYR A 117 0.88 -13.18 3.87
CA TYR A 117 1.82 -12.08 3.61
C TYR A 117 1.98 -11.19 4.86
N PHE A 118 3.19 -11.15 5.39
CA PHE A 118 3.51 -10.37 6.58
C PHE A 118 4.10 -9.01 6.22
N CYS A 119 3.50 -7.94 6.77
CA CYS A 119 4.09 -6.62 6.76
C CYS A 119 4.81 -6.40 8.08
N LEU A 120 6.08 -6.04 8.01
CA LEU A 120 6.97 -5.74 9.14
C LEU A 120 7.46 -4.30 8.97
N GLY A 121 7.87 -3.64 10.06
CA GLY A 121 8.36 -2.27 9.91
C GLY A 121 9.26 -1.80 11.04
N VAL A 122 10.20 -0.94 10.69
CA VAL A 122 11.06 -0.22 11.62
C VAL A 122 11.14 1.25 11.22
N SER A 123 11.22 2.14 12.18
CA SER A 123 11.40 3.57 11.89
C SER A 123 12.86 3.95 11.71
N ALA A 124 13.15 4.75 10.69
CA ALA A 124 14.45 5.40 10.53
C ALA A 124 14.70 6.53 11.54
N SER A 125 13.66 7.02 12.23
CA SER A 125 13.76 7.92 13.38
C SER A 125 13.84 7.11 14.66
N ASP A 126 14.93 7.26 15.43
CA ASP A 126 15.12 6.54 16.69
C ASP A 126 14.08 6.96 17.74
N THR A 127 13.74 8.24 17.81
CA THR A 127 12.69 8.75 18.71
C THR A 127 11.32 8.15 18.37
N HIS A 128 10.94 8.12 17.09
CA HIS A 128 9.69 7.51 16.68
C HIS A 128 9.70 6.00 16.94
N CYS A 129 10.80 5.31 16.66
CA CYS A 129 10.95 3.88 16.91
C CYS A 129 10.74 3.55 18.39
N ARG A 130 11.41 4.28 19.30
CA ARG A 130 11.27 4.10 20.75
C ARG A 130 9.85 4.36 21.25
N LYS A 131 9.19 5.39 20.75
CA LYS A 131 7.80 5.71 21.11
C LYS A 131 6.82 4.64 20.64
N ASN A 132 7.05 4.06 19.47
CA ASN A 132 6.16 3.08 18.86
C ASN A 132 6.38 1.64 19.40
N THR A 133 7.64 1.25 19.58
CA THR A 133 7.99 -0.14 19.92
C THR A 133 8.67 -0.30 21.29
N GLY A 134 9.13 0.78 21.91
CA GLY A 134 9.99 0.74 23.09
C GLY A 134 11.47 0.48 22.80
N LEU A 135 11.84 0.27 21.54
CA LEU A 135 13.19 -0.10 21.11
C LEU A 135 13.83 1.00 20.28
N GLY A 136 15.17 1.10 20.30
CA GLY A 136 15.91 1.91 19.34
C GLY A 136 15.88 1.31 17.94
N THR A 137 16.13 2.14 16.92
CA THR A 137 16.09 1.74 15.51
C THR A 137 16.95 0.51 15.21
N GLU A 138 18.18 0.45 15.70
CA GLU A 138 19.12 -0.65 15.42
C GLU A 138 18.67 -1.99 16.03
N GLU A 139 18.19 -1.97 17.27
CA GLU A 139 17.65 -3.15 17.94
C GLU A 139 16.38 -3.63 17.25
N ALA A 140 15.46 -2.71 16.95
CA ALA A 140 14.23 -3.01 16.23
C ALA A 140 14.51 -3.60 14.84
N ALA A 141 15.46 -3.03 14.08
CA ALA A 141 15.86 -3.53 12.78
C ALA A 141 16.40 -4.96 12.86
N GLY A 142 17.18 -5.30 13.90
CA GLY A 142 17.65 -6.66 14.16
C GLY A 142 16.52 -7.66 14.35
N ARG A 143 15.54 -7.30 15.20
CA ARG A 143 14.37 -8.15 15.47
C ARG A 143 13.48 -8.30 14.25
N ILE A 144 13.19 -7.21 13.53
CA ILE A 144 12.41 -7.23 12.28
C ILE A 144 13.08 -8.13 11.23
N THR A 145 14.40 -8.04 11.08
CA THR A 145 15.16 -8.90 10.16
C THR A 145 15.00 -10.38 10.53
N ALA A 146 15.13 -10.73 11.82
CA ALA A 146 14.98 -12.11 12.29
C ALA A 146 13.56 -12.64 12.05
N MET A 147 12.53 -11.85 12.39
CA MET A 147 11.13 -12.21 12.16
C MET A 147 10.80 -12.36 10.67
N GLY A 148 11.31 -11.47 9.82
CA GLY A 148 11.13 -11.56 8.37
C GLY A 148 11.71 -12.85 7.80
N ARG A 149 12.92 -13.22 8.21
CA ARG A 149 13.55 -14.50 7.82
C ARG A 149 12.75 -15.70 8.34
N GLN A 150 12.22 -15.64 9.55
CA GLN A 150 11.38 -16.71 10.10
C GLN A 150 10.09 -16.88 9.29
N ALA A 151 9.41 -15.78 8.94
CA ALA A 151 8.21 -15.83 8.11
C ALA A 151 8.51 -16.37 6.70
N ALA A 152 9.60 -15.91 6.08
CA ALA A 152 10.03 -16.39 4.77
C ALA A 152 10.40 -17.90 4.78
N ALA A 153 11.08 -18.37 5.83
CA ALA A 153 11.38 -19.79 6.02
C ALA A 153 10.14 -20.66 6.22
N ALA A 154 9.03 -20.06 6.72
CA ALA A 154 7.71 -20.70 6.79
C ALA A 154 6.92 -20.64 5.46
N GLY A 155 7.56 -20.22 4.36
CA GLY A 155 6.94 -20.13 3.03
C GLY A 155 5.99 -18.95 2.87
N LYS A 156 6.09 -17.92 3.73
CA LYS A 156 5.22 -16.73 3.70
C LYS A 156 5.86 -15.58 2.94
N GLY A 157 5.00 -14.76 2.29
CA GLY A 157 5.43 -13.48 1.74
C GLY A 157 5.80 -12.51 2.86
N VAL A 158 6.79 -11.66 2.61
CA VAL A 158 7.26 -10.67 3.61
C VAL A 158 7.57 -9.36 2.93
N GLN A 159 7.01 -8.27 3.45
CA GLN A 159 7.41 -6.91 3.15
C GLN A 159 7.99 -6.26 4.41
N VAL A 160 9.11 -5.57 4.26
CA VAL A 160 9.69 -4.75 5.33
C VAL A 160 9.54 -3.27 5.00
N SER A 161 9.03 -2.49 5.96
CA SER A 161 8.82 -1.05 5.80
C SER A 161 9.84 -0.27 6.59
N VAL A 162 10.44 0.75 5.95
CA VAL A 162 11.20 1.80 6.62
C VAL A 162 10.27 2.98 6.86
N GLN A 163 9.79 3.13 8.08
CA GLN A 163 8.93 4.23 8.52
C GLN A 163 9.74 5.51 8.73
N SER A 164 9.08 6.67 8.65
CA SER A 164 9.72 7.99 8.72
C SER A 164 10.86 8.17 7.72
N ALA A 165 10.74 7.54 6.53
CA ALA A 165 11.80 7.53 5.52
C ALA A 165 12.07 8.92 4.92
N PHE A 166 11.06 9.79 4.92
CA PHE A 166 11.11 11.12 4.31
C PHE A 166 11.14 12.25 5.33
N GLY A 167 11.00 11.92 6.61
CA GLY A 167 10.96 12.88 7.71
C GLY A 167 10.22 12.31 8.91
N CYS A 168 10.36 12.98 10.04
CA CYS A 168 9.79 12.56 11.32
C CYS A 168 9.17 13.74 12.06
N GLY A 169 7.96 13.58 12.56
CA GLY A 169 7.27 14.61 13.35
C GLY A 169 7.97 14.95 14.67
N TYR A 170 8.91 14.11 15.15
CA TYR A 170 9.70 14.36 16.37
C TYR A 170 11.10 14.89 16.08
N GLU A 171 11.80 14.33 15.07
CA GLU A 171 13.19 14.62 14.77
C GLU A 171 13.35 15.62 13.60
N GLY A 172 12.28 15.89 12.86
CA GLY A 172 12.35 16.66 11.62
C GLY A 172 12.98 15.84 10.49
N ALA A 173 14.08 16.34 9.91
CA ALA A 173 14.76 15.66 8.81
C ALA A 173 15.40 14.34 9.26
N VAL A 174 15.18 13.29 8.46
CA VAL A 174 15.81 11.98 8.64
C VAL A 174 16.93 11.82 7.61
N PRO A 175 18.17 11.48 8.03
CA PRO A 175 19.29 11.32 7.11
C PRO A 175 19.00 10.20 6.09
N ARG A 176 19.10 10.52 4.79
CA ARG A 176 18.94 9.55 3.68
C ARG A 176 19.82 8.31 3.86
N ALA A 177 21.07 8.48 4.32
CA ALA A 177 21.99 7.37 4.56
C ALA A 177 21.41 6.33 5.52
N ARG A 178 20.75 6.76 6.61
CA ARG A 178 20.11 5.87 7.59
C ARG A 178 19.00 5.02 6.96
N VAL A 179 18.20 5.62 6.10
CA VAL A 179 17.15 4.88 5.35
C VAL A 179 17.78 3.83 4.45
N LEU A 180 18.80 4.20 3.68
CA LEU A 180 19.48 3.28 2.77
C LEU A 180 20.23 2.16 3.51
N ASP A 181 20.80 2.43 4.68
CA ASP A 181 21.47 1.41 5.50
C ASP A 181 20.47 0.37 6.03
N LEU A 182 19.27 0.79 6.45
CA LEU A 182 18.18 -0.12 6.81
C LEU A 182 17.73 -0.97 5.62
N VAL A 183 17.57 -0.36 4.45
CA VAL A 183 17.20 -1.10 3.22
C VAL A 183 18.28 -2.12 2.86
N ARG A 184 19.57 -1.75 2.85
CA ARG A 184 20.68 -2.69 2.60
C ARG A 184 20.64 -3.87 3.55
N ARG A 185 20.49 -3.61 4.84
CA ARG A 185 20.39 -4.66 5.86
C ARG A 185 19.28 -5.66 5.58
N PHE A 186 18.11 -5.21 5.14
CA PHE A 186 16.99 -6.10 4.78
C PHE A 186 17.29 -6.88 3.52
N VAL A 187 17.80 -6.24 2.48
CA VAL A 187 18.17 -6.87 1.20
C VAL A 187 19.26 -7.93 1.41
N ASP A 188 20.30 -7.61 2.20
CA ASP A 188 21.38 -8.56 2.54
C ASP A 188 20.85 -9.77 3.33
N ALA A 189 19.74 -9.61 4.06
CA ALA A 189 19.06 -10.70 4.76
C ALA A 189 18.10 -11.50 3.87
N GLY A 190 17.97 -11.16 2.58
CA GLY A 190 17.07 -11.80 1.63
C GLY A 190 15.62 -11.26 1.65
N LEU A 191 15.39 -10.15 2.35
CA LEU A 191 14.08 -9.49 2.43
C LEU A 191 14.01 -8.36 1.40
N THR A 192 13.66 -8.71 0.16
CA THR A 192 13.77 -7.82 -1.01
C THR A 192 12.49 -7.05 -1.34
N ALA A 193 11.37 -7.31 -0.68
CA ALA A 193 10.18 -6.47 -0.78
C ALA A 193 10.23 -5.38 0.29
N VAL A 194 10.46 -4.13 -0.15
CA VAL A 194 10.74 -2.99 0.73
C VAL A 194 9.70 -1.89 0.50
N SER A 195 9.10 -1.39 1.60
CA SER A 195 8.24 -0.21 1.58
C SER A 195 8.95 0.98 2.22
N LEU A 196 8.87 2.15 1.59
CA LEU A 196 9.27 3.42 2.20
C LEU A 196 8.03 4.19 2.62
N ALA A 197 7.94 4.53 3.91
CA ALA A 197 6.77 5.18 4.46
C ALA A 197 7.04 6.62 4.90
N ASP A 198 6.21 7.53 4.41
CA ASP A 198 6.12 8.92 4.83
C ASP A 198 5.13 9.06 6.00
N THR A 199 5.55 8.60 7.17
CA THR A 199 4.72 8.52 8.37
C THR A 199 4.18 9.88 8.84
N ALA A 200 4.90 10.96 8.56
CA ALA A 200 4.54 12.31 8.99
C ALA A 200 3.94 13.18 7.86
N GLY A 201 3.94 12.70 6.61
CA GLY A 201 3.51 13.46 5.45
C GLY A 201 4.52 14.55 5.04
N HIS A 202 5.80 14.38 5.36
CA HIS A 202 6.86 15.38 5.13
C HIS A 202 7.52 15.27 3.77
N ALA A 203 7.22 14.23 2.99
CA ALA A 203 7.81 14.00 1.68
C ALA A 203 7.42 15.09 0.67
N ASP A 204 8.36 15.44 -0.20
CA ASP A 204 8.11 16.16 -1.44
C ASP A 204 8.48 15.29 -2.66
N PRO A 205 7.95 15.60 -3.85
CA PRO A 205 8.16 14.79 -5.06
C PRO A 205 9.63 14.60 -5.45
N ALA A 206 10.48 15.61 -5.26
CA ALA A 206 11.90 15.53 -5.60
C ALA A 206 12.66 14.60 -4.64
N GLN A 207 12.37 14.70 -3.35
CA GLN A 207 12.89 13.79 -2.33
C GLN A 207 12.46 12.34 -2.59
N VAL A 208 11.21 12.13 -3.03
CA VAL A 208 10.67 10.80 -3.37
C VAL A 208 11.42 10.20 -4.56
N GLU A 209 11.59 10.95 -5.64
CA GLU A 209 12.33 10.48 -6.83
C GLU A 209 13.78 10.12 -6.46
N ASP A 210 14.47 10.98 -5.71
CA ASP A 210 15.85 10.76 -5.31
C ASP A 210 16.01 9.51 -4.41
N LEU A 211 15.14 9.35 -3.42
CA LEU A 211 15.26 8.24 -2.47
C LEU A 211 14.95 6.89 -3.12
N PHE A 212 13.89 6.79 -3.94
CA PHE A 212 13.58 5.55 -4.66
C PHE A 212 14.62 5.21 -5.75
N ALA A 213 15.19 6.20 -6.42
CA ALA A 213 16.32 5.99 -7.31
C ALA A 213 17.54 5.41 -6.57
N ALA A 214 17.81 5.90 -5.37
CA ALA A 214 18.89 5.38 -4.53
C ALA A 214 18.63 3.96 -4.01
N VAL A 215 17.39 3.63 -3.65
CA VAL A 215 17.03 2.25 -3.25
C VAL A 215 17.22 1.30 -4.43
N ARG A 216 16.82 1.68 -5.64
CA ARG A 216 17.05 0.88 -6.85
C ARG A 216 18.53 0.62 -7.10
N ALA A 217 19.39 1.59 -6.83
CA ALA A 217 20.84 1.46 -6.99
C ALA A 217 21.50 0.52 -5.97
N ILE A 218 20.80 0.07 -4.92
CA ILE A 218 21.31 -0.90 -3.94
C ILE A 218 21.45 -2.28 -4.59
N GLY A 219 20.49 -2.67 -5.46
CA GLY A 219 20.55 -3.98 -6.13
C GLY A 219 19.36 -4.23 -7.03
N GLU A 220 19.52 -5.21 -7.92
CA GLU A 220 18.45 -5.70 -8.76
C GLU A 220 17.45 -6.55 -7.96
N GLY A 221 16.19 -6.59 -8.40
CA GLY A 221 15.16 -7.45 -7.80
C GLY A 221 14.52 -6.92 -6.52
N ILE A 222 14.80 -5.68 -6.12
CA ILE A 222 14.12 -5.05 -5.00
C ILE A 222 12.71 -4.63 -5.45
N ALA A 223 11.69 -5.25 -4.85
CA ALA A 223 10.29 -4.86 -5.03
C ALA A 223 10.00 -3.65 -4.14
N MET A 224 9.78 -2.50 -4.78
CA MET A 224 9.58 -1.23 -4.07
C MET A 224 8.10 -0.92 -3.90
N THR A 225 7.71 -0.63 -2.66
CA THR A 225 6.39 -0.12 -2.29
C THR A 225 6.53 1.28 -1.71
N CYS A 226 5.55 2.14 -1.94
CA CYS A 226 5.47 3.43 -1.27
C CYS A 226 4.21 3.52 -0.41
N HIS A 227 4.33 4.24 0.71
CA HIS A 227 3.26 4.54 1.64
C HIS A 227 3.34 6.03 1.99
N PHE A 228 2.37 6.82 1.54
CA PHE A 228 2.35 8.26 1.79
C PHE A 228 1.15 8.66 2.60
N HIS A 229 1.37 9.57 3.56
CA HIS A 229 0.31 10.33 4.20
C HIS A 229 0.08 11.65 3.46
N ASP A 230 -1.19 12.05 3.39
CA ASP A 230 -1.63 13.28 2.72
C ASP A 230 -1.78 14.46 3.70
N THR A 231 -1.07 14.41 4.81
CA THR A 231 -1.15 15.37 5.93
C THR A 231 -0.99 16.81 5.47
N PHE A 232 -0.13 17.05 4.50
CA PHE A 232 0.15 18.37 3.93
C PHE A 232 -0.29 18.52 2.47
N GLY A 233 -1.15 17.61 1.97
CA GLY A 233 -1.74 17.71 0.62
C GLY A 233 -0.80 17.32 -0.52
N LEU A 234 0.32 16.64 -0.25
CA LEU A 234 1.28 16.21 -1.28
C LEU A 234 1.20 14.71 -1.59
N GLY A 235 0.28 13.97 -0.97
CA GLY A 235 0.23 12.51 -1.05
C GLY A 235 0.12 11.98 -2.48
N LEU A 236 -0.81 12.48 -3.30
CA LEU A 236 -0.94 12.06 -4.71
C LEU A 236 0.24 12.52 -5.58
N ALA A 237 0.79 13.69 -5.32
CA ALA A 237 1.98 14.18 -6.03
C ALA A 237 3.19 13.27 -5.75
N ASN A 238 3.37 12.87 -4.49
CA ASN A 238 4.41 11.94 -4.05
C ASN A 238 4.19 10.54 -4.64
N ALA A 239 2.95 10.03 -4.69
CA ALA A 239 2.61 8.77 -5.33
C ALA A 239 2.95 8.80 -6.84
N TYR A 240 2.65 9.90 -7.52
CA TYR A 240 3.03 10.07 -8.93
C TYR A 240 4.56 10.13 -9.10
N ALA A 241 5.28 10.84 -8.24
CA ALA A 241 6.75 10.88 -8.25
C ALA A 241 7.35 9.48 -8.01
N ALA A 242 6.82 8.71 -7.06
CA ALA A 242 7.22 7.32 -6.83
C ALA A 242 6.99 6.44 -8.07
N TYR A 243 5.82 6.57 -8.73
CA TYR A 243 5.56 5.90 -10.00
C TYR A 243 6.60 6.28 -11.06
N ARG A 244 6.90 7.55 -11.21
CA ARG A 244 7.94 8.06 -12.12
C ARG A 244 9.32 7.50 -11.80
N ALA A 245 9.62 7.31 -10.50
CA ALA A 245 10.82 6.65 -10.04
C ALA A 245 10.80 5.12 -10.19
N GLY A 246 9.71 4.52 -10.73
CA GLY A 246 9.57 3.10 -11.05
C GLY A 246 9.08 2.23 -9.89
N VAL A 247 8.44 2.84 -8.91
CA VAL A 247 7.65 2.10 -7.91
C VAL A 247 6.39 1.56 -8.58
N THR A 248 6.05 0.31 -8.30
CA THR A 248 4.88 -0.37 -8.88
C THR A 248 3.87 -0.82 -7.84
N SER A 249 4.18 -0.71 -6.55
CA SER A 249 3.27 -1.06 -5.45
C SER A 249 3.00 0.17 -4.57
N PHE A 250 1.72 0.44 -4.29
CA PHE A 250 1.25 1.66 -3.63
C PHE A 250 0.31 1.30 -2.50
N GLU A 251 0.68 1.63 -1.27
CA GLU A 251 -0.21 1.53 -0.12
C GLU A 251 -1.11 2.76 -0.06
N SER A 252 -2.41 2.53 0.13
CA SER A 252 -3.42 3.58 0.25
C SER A 252 -4.60 3.10 1.10
N ALA A 253 -5.42 4.01 1.61
CA ALA A 253 -6.58 3.68 2.42
C ALA A 253 -7.87 4.21 1.78
N PHE A 254 -8.91 3.38 1.65
CA PHE A 254 -10.20 3.85 1.17
C PHE A 254 -10.68 5.05 2.01
N GLY A 255 -11.23 6.04 1.34
CA GLY A 255 -11.67 7.30 1.95
C GLY A 255 -10.56 8.20 2.48
N GLY A 256 -9.28 7.82 2.35
CA GLY A 256 -8.17 8.51 3.00
C GLY A 256 -8.21 8.36 4.52
N LEU A 257 -8.72 7.22 5.03
CA LEU A 257 -8.74 6.90 6.45
C LEU A 257 -7.32 6.84 7.03
N GLY A 258 -7.23 7.02 8.34
CA GLY A 258 -5.98 7.11 9.08
C GLY A 258 -5.66 8.53 9.49
N GLY A 259 -4.47 8.74 10.00
CA GLY A 259 -4.02 10.06 10.44
C GLY A 259 -2.60 10.04 10.94
N CYS A 260 -2.06 11.22 11.11
CA CYS A 260 -0.77 11.40 11.73
C CYS A 260 -0.98 11.87 13.19
N PRO A 261 -0.56 11.11 14.20
CA PRO A 261 -0.73 11.52 15.60
C PRO A 261 0.07 12.77 15.97
N PHE A 262 0.86 13.31 15.04
CA PHE A 262 1.74 14.46 15.25
C PHE A 262 1.14 15.79 14.77
N THR A 263 -0.06 15.77 14.17
CA THR A 263 -0.72 16.98 13.66
C THR A 263 -2.15 17.10 14.18
N ALA A 264 -2.60 18.33 14.42
CA ALA A 264 -3.99 18.61 14.82
C ALA A 264 -4.99 18.37 13.67
N VAL A 265 -4.51 18.21 12.44
CA VAL A 265 -5.32 17.94 11.25
C VAL A 265 -5.04 16.50 10.82
N ALA A 266 -6.02 15.64 11.05
CA ALA A 266 -5.95 14.24 10.63
C ALA A 266 -6.26 14.12 9.13
N ALA A 267 -5.31 14.49 8.27
CA ALA A 267 -5.31 13.93 6.93
C ALA A 267 -4.59 12.58 7.01
N GLY A 268 -5.27 11.53 6.54
CA GLY A 268 -4.80 10.17 6.64
C GLY A 268 -3.86 9.76 5.53
N ASN A 269 -3.95 8.51 5.18
CA ASN A 269 -3.27 7.94 4.03
C ASN A 269 -3.72 8.61 2.73
N VAL A 270 -2.93 8.51 1.69
CA VAL A 270 -3.42 8.72 0.32
C VAL A 270 -4.69 7.90 0.12
N CYS A 271 -5.73 8.56 -0.38
CA CYS A 271 -7.03 7.93 -0.60
C CYS A 271 -6.98 6.94 -1.77
N THR A 272 -7.47 5.72 -1.56
CA THR A 272 -7.41 4.66 -2.58
C THR A 272 -8.19 5.02 -3.83
N GLU A 273 -9.42 5.52 -3.71
CA GLU A 273 -10.23 5.90 -4.88
C GLU A 273 -9.63 7.09 -5.64
N ASP A 274 -8.97 8.03 -4.96
CA ASP A 274 -8.30 9.15 -5.60
C ASP A 274 -7.04 8.67 -6.35
N LEU A 275 -6.29 7.76 -5.76
CA LEU A 275 -5.11 7.14 -6.35
C LEU A 275 -5.47 6.28 -7.58
N VAL A 276 -6.50 5.43 -7.46
CA VAL A 276 -7.02 4.63 -8.57
C VAL A 276 -7.52 5.53 -9.69
N HIS A 277 -8.23 6.62 -9.37
CA HIS A 277 -8.65 7.60 -10.37
C HIS A 277 -7.45 8.20 -11.10
N MET A 278 -6.40 8.61 -10.40
CA MET A 278 -5.16 9.10 -11.01
C MET A 278 -4.57 8.05 -11.96
N PHE A 279 -4.45 6.79 -11.54
CA PHE A 279 -3.92 5.73 -12.39
C PHE A 279 -4.80 5.42 -13.59
N HIS A 280 -6.14 5.44 -13.46
CA HIS A 280 -7.05 5.34 -14.60
C HIS A 280 -6.79 6.46 -15.62
N ARG A 281 -6.55 7.69 -15.17
CA ARG A 281 -6.19 8.83 -16.05
C ARG A 281 -4.86 8.64 -16.75
N LEU A 282 -3.96 7.84 -16.17
CA LEU A 282 -2.67 7.47 -16.76
C LEU A 282 -2.75 6.21 -17.65
N GLY A 283 -3.93 5.60 -17.80
CA GLY A 283 -4.11 4.38 -18.59
C GLY A 283 -3.73 3.09 -17.84
N LEU A 284 -3.75 3.10 -16.51
CA LEU A 284 -3.34 2.00 -15.63
C LEU A 284 -4.49 1.55 -14.72
N CYS A 285 -4.38 0.36 -14.12
CA CYS A 285 -5.35 -0.19 -13.14
C CYS A 285 -6.81 -0.28 -13.65
N HIS A 286 -7.03 -0.47 -14.95
CA HIS A 286 -8.38 -0.50 -15.53
C HIS A 286 -9.25 -1.67 -15.06
N ASP A 287 -8.64 -2.71 -14.51
CA ASP A 287 -9.28 -3.86 -13.88
C ASP A 287 -9.83 -3.54 -12.48
N VAL A 288 -9.42 -2.43 -11.87
CA VAL A 288 -9.93 -1.98 -10.58
C VAL A 288 -11.20 -1.13 -10.75
N ARG A 289 -12.31 -1.60 -10.18
CA ARG A 289 -13.62 -0.93 -10.22
C ARG A 289 -13.71 0.17 -9.19
N LEU A 290 -13.44 1.39 -9.61
CA LEU A 290 -13.39 2.60 -8.81
C LEU A 290 -14.70 2.83 -8.01
N GLU A 291 -15.85 2.63 -8.65
CA GLU A 291 -17.15 2.85 -8.00
C GLU A 291 -17.37 1.93 -6.80
N THR A 292 -16.94 0.67 -6.88
CA THR A 292 -17.04 -0.28 -5.76
C THR A 292 -16.23 0.19 -4.54
N ILE A 293 -15.05 0.77 -4.75
CA ILE A 293 -14.24 1.36 -3.67
C ILE A 293 -14.95 2.59 -3.10
N ALA A 294 -15.45 3.47 -3.96
CA ALA A 294 -16.18 4.65 -3.54
C ALA A 294 -17.45 4.32 -2.73
N GLU A 295 -18.15 3.21 -3.04
CA GLU A 295 -19.27 2.71 -2.26
C GLU A 295 -18.84 2.26 -0.85
N VAL A 296 -17.69 1.56 -0.73
CA VAL A 296 -17.13 1.19 0.59
C VAL A 296 -16.81 2.44 1.38
N THR A 297 -16.22 3.44 0.75
CA THR A 297 -15.89 4.73 1.38
C THR A 297 -17.15 5.46 1.87
N ARG A 298 -18.22 5.52 1.07
CA ARG A 298 -19.49 6.12 1.47
C ARG A 298 -20.14 5.39 2.66
N ASP A 299 -20.08 4.04 2.67
CA ASP A 299 -20.55 3.25 3.82
C ASP A 299 -19.72 3.51 5.07
N ALA A 300 -18.40 3.65 4.95
CA ALA A 300 -17.54 4.01 6.07
C ALA A 300 -17.82 5.44 6.58
N ALA A 301 -17.98 6.40 5.69
CA ALA A 301 -18.34 7.77 6.05
C ALA A 301 -19.68 7.83 6.82
N ALA A 302 -20.66 7.05 6.37
CA ALA A 302 -21.96 6.93 7.06
C ALA A 302 -21.81 6.25 8.44
N PHE A 303 -20.96 5.23 8.55
CA PHE A 303 -20.70 4.54 9.82
C PHE A 303 -20.04 5.48 10.85
N PHE A 304 -19.03 6.26 10.43
CA PHE A 304 -18.33 7.20 11.29
C PHE A 304 -19.11 8.53 11.50
N GLY A 305 -20.19 8.74 10.77
CA GLY A 305 -20.99 9.97 10.86
C GLY A 305 -20.23 11.25 10.47
N ARG A 306 -19.20 11.13 9.64
CA ARG A 306 -18.36 12.25 9.20
C ARG A 306 -17.92 12.12 7.74
N ALA A 307 -17.60 13.27 7.11
CA ALA A 307 -16.98 13.27 5.81
C ALA A 307 -15.55 12.71 5.90
N LEU A 308 -15.17 11.86 4.95
CA LEU A 308 -13.80 11.36 4.81
C LEU A 308 -13.00 12.26 3.87
N PRO A 309 -11.65 12.31 4.01
CA PRO A 309 -10.79 13.20 3.23
C PRO A 309 -10.92 13.03 1.71
N GLY A 310 -10.96 11.80 1.19
CA GLY A 310 -11.00 11.49 -0.23
C GLY A 310 -11.98 12.34 -1.04
N VAL A 311 -11.70 12.55 -2.31
CA VAL A 311 -12.47 13.42 -3.22
C VAL A 311 -13.41 12.62 -4.10
N ILE A 312 -12.94 11.53 -4.71
CA ILE A 312 -13.66 10.81 -5.77
C ILE A 312 -14.95 10.14 -5.27
N HIS A 313 -15.01 9.69 -4.02
CA HIS A 313 -16.25 9.13 -3.47
C HIS A 313 -17.39 10.17 -3.36
N LYS A 314 -17.07 11.48 -3.38
CA LYS A 314 -18.00 12.60 -3.32
C LYS A 314 -18.39 13.07 -4.72
N THR A 315 -17.40 13.25 -5.60
CA THR A 315 -17.58 13.85 -6.92
C THR A 315 -17.88 12.83 -8.03
N GLY A 316 -17.53 11.55 -7.81
CA GLY A 316 -17.40 10.57 -8.88
C GLY A 316 -16.16 10.85 -9.76
N PRO A 317 -15.84 9.90 -10.69
CA PRO A 317 -14.81 10.10 -11.68
C PRO A 317 -15.22 11.18 -12.70
N ILE A 318 -14.23 11.72 -13.42
CA ILE A 318 -14.50 12.70 -14.50
C ILE A 318 -15.43 12.06 -15.53
N PRO A 319 -16.65 12.59 -15.76
CA PRO A 319 -17.58 12.06 -16.75
C PRO A 319 -17.00 12.29 -18.16
N HIS A 320 -17.19 11.32 -19.04
CA HIS A 320 -16.74 11.39 -20.45
C HIS A 320 -15.23 11.65 -20.65
N ALA A 321 -14.41 11.26 -19.67
CA ALA A 321 -12.98 11.33 -19.82
C ALA A 321 -12.54 10.45 -21.01
N ALA A 322 -11.80 11.03 -21.97
CA ALA A 322 -11.12 10.22 -22.98
C ALA A 322 -10.23 9.18 -22.29
N PRO A 323 -10.07 7.96 -22.85
CA PRO A 323 -9.11 7.00 -22.31
C PRO A 323 -7.76 7.69 -22.10
N GLY A 324 -7.13 7.42 -20.96
CA GLY A 324 -5.88 8.08 -20.55
C GLY A 324 -4.85 8.00 -21.67
N ARG A 325 -4.16 9.09 -21.93
CA ARG A 325 -2.99 9.07 -22.80
C ARG A 325 -1.93 8.28 -22.09
N GLY A 326 -1.54 7.12 -22.64
CA GLY A 326 -0.40 6.37 -22.13
C GLY A 326 0.78 7.32 -21.94
N VAL A 327 1.27 7.46 -20.72
CA VAL A 327 2.46 8.27 -20.46
C VAL A 327 3.63 7.46 -21.00
N GLY A 328 4.17 7.88 -22.16
CA GLY A 328 5.36 7.29 -22.76
C GLY A 328 6.59 7.55 -21.88
N THR A 329 6.63 6.93 -20.73
CA THR A 329 7.82 6.87 -19.89
C THR A 329 8.55 5.57 -20.21
N LYS A 330 9.79 5.68 -20.66
CA LYS A 330 10.73 4.55 -20.59
C LYS A 330 10.99 4.25 -19.11
N ILE A 331 10.04 3.54 -18.49
CA ILE A 331 10.33 2.86 -17.23
C ILE A 331 11.15 1.64 -17.65
N VAL A 332 12.41 1.59 -17.27
CA VAL A 332 13.20 0.37 -17.39
C VAL A 332 12.57 -0.61 -16.38
N PRO A 333 11.89 -1.68 -16.83
CA PRO A 333 11.28 -2.61 -15.90
C PRO A 333 12.40 -3.30 -15.13
N GLY A 334 12.35 -3.18 -13.80
CA GLY A 334 13.04 -4.15 -12.96
C GLY A 334 12.40 -5.54 -13.16
N PRO A 335 13.12 -6.63 -12.91
CA PRO A 335 12.60 -7.98 -13.13
C PRO A 335 11.32 -8.16 -12.31
N ILE A 336 10.29 -8.70 -12.96
CA ILE A 336 9.05 -9.12 -12.30
C ILE A 336 9.44 -10.24 -11.34
N VAL A 337 9.48 -9.94 -10.04
CA VAL A 337 9.65 -10.94 -9.01
C VAL A 337 8.40 -11.80 -9.01
N GLY A 338 8.57 -13.02 -9.50
CA GLY A 338 7.72 -14.17 -9.58
C GLY A 338 6.23 -13.97 -9.36
N GLY A 339 5.47 -14.18 -10.43
CA GLY A 339 4.05 -14.41 -10.31
C GLY A 339 3.79 -15.53 -9.30
N TRP A 340 2.93 -15.28 -8.37
CA TRP A 340 2.40 -16.24 -7.43
C TRP A 340 1.73 -17.35 -8.23
N ARG A 341 2.43 -18.48 -8.42
CA ARG A 341 1.79 -19.68 -8.92
C ARG A 341 1.12 -20.39 -7.75
N SER A 342 -0.15 -20.68 -7.94
CA SER A 342 -1.01 -21.51 -7.09
C SER A 342 -0.39 -22.83 -6.70
#